data_e620fd0a2c99527dfdc0925bcd54952a
#
_entry.id   e620fd0a2c99527dfdc0925bcd54952a
#
_cell.length_a   1.000
_cell.length_b   1.000
_cell.length_c   1.000
_cell.angle_alpha   90.00
_cell.angle_beta   90.00
_cell.angle_gamma   90.00
#
_symmetry.space_group_name_H-M   'P 1'
#
loop_
_entity.id
_entity.type
_entity.pdbx_description
1 polymer ?
#
loop_
_entity_poly.entity_id
_entity_poly.type
_entity_poly.pdbx_seq_one_letter_code
_entity_poly.pdbx_strand_id
1 'polypeptide(L)'
;MNYENFVAAVEGLALKYQRMNPNERISVKHTDCGLELIRTPKEQMRNQWVEQMLIEYNKYFKKWSEVVLCDKNRKIIVVYFNDWGDRYGYGISKCSPTDIFDEDTGMAVAFAHFRGYPIPDFV
;
A
#
# COMPACT_ATOMS: atom_id res chain seq x y z
N MET A 1 -7.40 -31.43 23.18
CA MET A 1 -6.58 -30.27 22.71
C MET A 1 -7.10 -29.03 23.42
N ASN A 2 -6.24 -28.27 24.08
CA ASN A 2 -6.67 -27.02 24.70
C ASN A 2 -6.72 -25.89 23.63
N TYR A 3 -7.31 -24.77 24.02
CA TYR A 3 -7.48 -23.64 23.12
C TYR A 3 -6.14 -23.09 22.60
N GLU A 4 -5.13 -23.01 23.47
CA GLU A 4 -3.80 -22.49 23.09
C GLU A 4 -3.14 -23.37 22.02
N ASN A 5 -3.24 -24.69 22.14
CA ASN A 5 -2.72 -25.62 21.13
C ASN A 5 -3.48 -25.51 19.81
N PHE A 6 -4.79 -25.28 19.88
CA PHE A 6 -5.60 -25.06 18.70
C PHE A 6 -5.21 -23.77 17.97
N VAL A 7 -5.01 -22.66 18.69
CA VAL A 7 -4.56 -21.40 18.12
C VAL A 7 -3.19 -21.56 17.45
N ALA A 8 -2.25 -22.19 18.12
CA ALA A 8 -0.91 -22.44 17.58
C ALA A 8 -0.94 -23.27 16.28
N ALA A 9 -1.83 -24.28 16.24
CA ALA A 9 -1.99 -25.10 15.04
C ALA A 9 -2.55 -24.28 13.86
N VAL A 10 -3.55 -23.43 14.11
CA VAL A 10 -4.14 -22.58 13.06
C VAL A 10 -3.12 -21.55 12.57
N GLU A 11 -2.36 -20.93 13.46
CA GLU A 11 -1.31 -19.97 13.08
C GLU A 11 -0.22 -20.65 12.26
N GLY A 12 0.15 -21.89 12.59
CA GLY A 12 1.10 -22.67 11.80
C GLY A 12 0.58 -22.96 10.41
N LEU A 13 -0.70 -23.29 10.27
CA LEU A 13 -1.35 -23.47 8.96
C LEU A 13 -1.36 -22.15 8.17
N ALA A 14 -1.65 -21.03 8.82
CA ALA A 14 -1.65 -19.72 8.16
C ALA A 14 -0.26 -19.39 7.58
N LEU A 15 0.81 -19.64 8.34
CA LEU A 15 2.18 -19.45 7.85
C LEU A 15 2.50 -20.36 6.67
N LYS A 16 2.05 -21.62 6.71
CA LYS A 16 2.25 -22.56 5.61
C LYS A 16 1.53 -22.08 4.34
N TYR A 17 0.26 -21.68 4.47
CA TYR A 17 -0.50 -21.14 3.35
C TYR A 17 0.12 -19.87 2.80
N GLN A 18 0.65 -18.99 3.66
CA GLN A 18 1.33 -17.78 3.21
C GLN A 18 2.56 -18.08 2.34
N ARG A 19 3.34 -19.11 2.71
CA ARG A 19 4.49 -19.53 1.91
C ARG A 19 4.09 -20.10 0.56
N MET A 20 2.96 -20.81 0.50
CA MET A 20 2.45 -21.41 -0.73
C MET A 20 1.75 -20.41 -1.64
N ASN A 21 1.28 -19.29 -1.09
CA ASN A 21 0.50 -18.27 -1.80
C ASN A 21 1.10 -16.88 -1.57
N PRO A 22 2.27 -16.58 -2.16
CA PRO A 22 2.95 -15.30 -1.90
C PRO A 22 2.19 -14.07 -2.44
N ASN A 23 1.20 -14.28 -3.31
CA ASN A 23 0.38 -13.19 -3.88
C ASN A 23 -0.87 -12.89 -3.05
N GLU A 24 -1.03 -13.54 -1.91
CA GLU A 24 -2.15 -13.31 -1.00
C GLU A 24 -1.62 -13.02 0.40
N ARG A 25 -2.38 -12.25 1.16
CA ARG A 25 -2.14 -12.12 2.59
C ARG A 25 -3.05 -13.08 3.32
N ILE A 26 -2.45 -13.96 4.14
CA ILE A 26 -3.18 -14.91 4.99
C ILE A 26 -3.18 -14.34 6.40
N SER A 27 -4.37 -14.18 6.97
CA SER A 27 -4.53 -13.74 8.35
C SER A 27 -5.50 -14.65 9.10
N VAL A 28 -5.44 -14.60 10.42
CA VAL A 28 -6.32 -15.38 11.30
C VAL A 28 -7.24 -14.40 12.01
N LYS A 29 -8.54 -14.63 11.89
CA LYS A 29 -9.55 -13.84 12.58
C LYS A 29 -10.21 -14.69 13.66
N HIS A 30 -10.32 -14.12 14.88
CA HIS A 30 -11.07 -14.72 15.97
C HIS A 30 -12.55 -14.41 15.79
N THR A 31 -13.37 -15.45 15.75
CA THR A 31 -14.83 -15.34 15.64
C THR A 31 -15.50 -16.02 16.84
N ASP A 32 -16.81 -15.81 16.98
CA ASP A 32 -17.59 -16.46 18.04
C ASP A 32 -17.61 -17.99 17.90
N CYS A 33 -17.40 -18.49 16.69
CA CYS A 33 -17.38 -19.93 16.37
C CYS A 33 -15.96 -20.52 16.38
N GLY A 34 -14.90 -19.71 16.66
CA GLY A 34 -13.52 -20.18 16.68
C GLY A 34 -12.58 -19.28 15.88
N LEU A 35 -11.74 -19.89 15.05
CA LEU A 35 -10.76 -19.18 14.23
C LEU A 35 -11.09 -19.36 12.75
N GLU A 36 -10.91 -18.28 11.99
CA GLU A 36 -11.14 -18.26 10.55
C GLU A 36 -9.87 -17.79 9.84
N LEU A 37 -9.49 -18.50 8.78
CA LEU A 37 -8.41 -18.07 7.88
C LEU A 37 -8.99 -17.13 6.85
N ILE A 38 -8.43 -15.93 6.77
CA ILE A 38 -8.83 -14.93 5.78
C ILE A 38 -7.71 -14.82 4.75
N ARG A 39 -8.09 -14.97 3.48
CA ARG A 39 -7.19 -14.84 2.32
C ARG A 39 -7.51 -13.54 1.60
N THR A 40 -6.55 -12.61 1.57
CA THR A 40 -6.71 -11.34 0.88
C THR A 40 -5.70 -11.25 -0.25
N PRO A 41 -6.14 -11.15 -1.52
CA PRO A 41 -5.21 -10.96 -2.63
C PRO A 41 -4.38 -9.68 -2.48
N LYS A 42 -3.10 -9.74 -2.78
CA LYS A 42 -2.21 -8.58 -2.70
C LYS A 42 -2.68 -7.43 -3.58
N GLU A 43 -3.23 -7.74 -4.75
CA GLU A 43 -3.79 -6.73 -5.65
C GLU A 43 -4.90 -5.93 -4.97
N GLN A 44 -5.81 -6.60 -4.25
CA GLN A 44 -6.87 -5.93 -3.51
C GLN A 44 -6.32 -5.03 -2.41
N MET A 45 -5.32 -5.50 -1.66
CA MET A 45 -4.67 -4.71 -0.61
C MET A 45 -3.97 -3.49 -1.19
N ARG A 46 -3.27 -3.65 -2.31
CA ARG A 46 -2.64 -2.55 -3.03
C ARG A 46 -3.66 -1.51 -3.46
N ASN A 47 -4.77 -1.95 -4.06
CA ASN A 47 -5.82 -1.04 -4.52
C ASN A 47 -6.45 -0.26 -3.37
N GLN A 48 -6.69 -0.90 -2.23
CA GLN A 48 -7.20 -0.24 -1.03
C GLN A 48 -6.22 0.79 -0.48
N TRP A 49 -4.94 0.44 -0.43
CA TRP A 49 -3.89 1.37 0.02
C TRP A 49 -3.76 2.57 -0.91
N VAL A 50 -3.76 2.34 -2.23
CA VAL A 50 -3.70 3.40 -3.23
C VAL A 50 -4.89 4.34 -3.08
N GLU A 51 -6.11 3.80 -2.97
CA GLU A 51 -7.31 4.61 -2.76
C GLU A 51 -7.20 5.48 -1.51
N GLN A 52 -6.75 4.92 -0.40
CA GLN A 52 -6.57 5.67 0.83
C GLN A 52 -5.52 6.78 0.69
N MET A 53 -4.41 6.49 0.03
CA MET A 53 -3.36 7.51 -0.22
C MET A 53 -3.86 8.62 -1.11
N LEU A 54 -4.68 8.32 -2.12
CA LEU A 54 -5.26 9.34 -2.99
C LEU A 54 -6.30 10.19 -2.25
N ILE A 55 -7.05 9.63 -1.30
CA ILE A 55 -7.94 10.40 -0.43
C ILE A 55 -7.12 11.37 0.44
N GLU A 56 -6.04 10.92 1.05
CA GLU A 56 -5.13 11.75 1.84
C GLU A 56 -4.48 12.84 0.97
N TYR A 57 -4.08 12.49 -0.24
CA TYR A 57 -3.52 13.40 -1.23
C TYR A 57 -4.51 14.53 -1.54
N ASN A 58 -5.78 14.20 -1.81
CA ASN A 58 -6.80 15.20 -2.12
C ASN A 58 -7.07 16.14 -0.94
N LYS A 59 -7.03 15.63 0.29
CA LYS A 59 -7.16 16.47 1.49
C LYS A 59 -5.98 17.43 1.63
N TYR A 60 -4.77 16.95 1.34
CA TYR A 60 -3.55 17.76 1.40
C TYR A 60 -3.56 18.84 0.32
N PHE A 61 -3.97 18.47 -0.90
CA PHE A 61 -4.03 19.36 -2.05
C PHE A 61 -4.93 20.60 -1.80
N LYS A 62 -6.01 20.46 -1.03
CA LYS A 62 -6.86 21.60 -0.70
C LYS A 62 -6.15 22.71 0.05
N LYS A 63 -5.02 22.41 0.71
CA LYS A 63 -4.24 23.36 1.51
C LYS A 63 -3.02 23.90 0.78
N TRP A 64 -2.53 23.17 -0.21
CA TRP A 64 -1.24 23.44 -0.83
C TRP A 64 -1.34 23.41 -2.34
N SER A 65 -0.55 24.25 -3.02
CA SER A 65 -0.40 24.19 -4.46
C SER A 65 0.41 22.94 -4.82
N GLU A 66 0.03 22.27 -5.89
CA GLU A 66 0.77 21.10 -6.36
C GLU A 66 1.18 21.26 -7.82
N VAL A 67 2.28 20.60 -8.18
CA VAL A 67 2.67 20.36 -9.56
C VAL A 67 2.98 18.87 -9.68
N VAL A 68 2.35 18.21 -10.63
CA VAL A 68 2.58 16.81 -10.91
C VAL A 68 3.31 16.68 -12.25
N LEU A 69 4.47 16.05 -12.23
CA LEU A 69 5.23 15.72 -13.42
C LEU A 69 5.16 14.19 -13.61
N CYS A 70 4.62 13.76 -14.74
CA CYS A 70 4.49 12.35 -15.07
C CYS A 70 5.24 12.07 -16.37
N ASP A 71 6.26 11.22 -16.30
CA ASP A 71 6.97 10.72 -17.48
C ASP A 71 6.63 9.26 -17.68
N LYS A 72 5.66 9.00 -18.57
CA LYS A 72 5.18 7.64 -18.84
C LYS A 72 6.25 6.76 -19.50
N ASN A 73 7.16 7.34 -20.27
CA ASN A 73 8.23 6.59 -20.95
C ASN A 73 9.25 6.07 -19.95
N ARG A 74 9.58 6.88 -18.96
CA ARG A 74 10.51 6.50 -17.89
C ARG A 74 9.82 5.89 -16.69
N LYS A 75 8.48 5.87 -16.69
CA LYS A 75 7.64 5.36 -15.59
C LYS A 75 7.93 6.06 -14.25
N ILE A 76 8.07 7.38 -14.31
CA ILE A 76 8.39 8.21 -13.13
C ILE A 76 7.27 9.22 -12.92
N ILE A 77 6.86 9.36 -11.67
CA ILE A 77 5.96 10.43 -11.24
C ILE A 77 6.64 11.22 -10.13
N VAL A 78 6.61 12.54 -10.25
CA VAL A 78 7.11 13.45 -9.23
C VAL A 78 5.97 14.38 -8.84
N VAL A 79 5.70 14.46 -7.55
CA VAL A 79 4.68 15.36 -6.99
C VAL A 79 5.40 16.42 -6.17
N TYR A 80 5.19 17.67 -6.51
CA TYR A 80 5.71 18.82 -5.77
C TYR A 80 4.57 19.49 -5.01
N PHE A 81 4.84 19.86 -3.77
CA PHE A 81 3.92 20.64 -2.96
C PHE A 81 4.61 21.93 -2.54
N ASN A 82 3.92 23.05 -2.68
CA ASN A 82 4.40 24.36 -2.28
C ASN A 82 3.46 24.90 -1.21
N ASP A 83 4.00 25.27 -0.06
CA ASP A 83 3.23 25.96 0.96
C ASP A 83 3.37 27.48 0.81
N TRP A 84 2.51 28.22 1.54
CA TRP A 84 2.45 29.69 1.45
C TRP A 84 3.70 30.43 1.93
N GLY A 85 4.69 29.72 2.44
CA GLY A 85 5.91 30.28 3.04
C GLY A 85 7.19 29.89 2.33
N ASP A 86 7.17 29.64 1.04
CA ASP A 86 8.32 29.21 0.23
C ASP A 86 8.88 27.83 0.61
N ARG A 87 8.16 27.07 1.43
CA ARG A 87 8.51 25.68 1.70
C ARG A 87 7.93 24.82 0.62
N TYR A 88 8.77 24.09 -0.08
CA TYR A 88 8.33 23.09 -1.03
C TYR A 88 9.01 21.77 -0.72
N GLY A 89 8.26 20.71 -0.90
CA GLY A 89 8.75 19.36 -0.82
C GLY A 89 8.31 18.59 -2.05
N TYR A 90 8.90 17.45 -2.26
CA TYR A 90 8.52 16.59 -3.37
C TYR A 90 8.60 15.12 -2.97
N GLY A 91 7.83 14.30 -3.67
CA GLY A 91 7.93 12.85 -3.61
C GLY A 91 8.10 12.30 -5.00
N ILE A 92 8.91 11.27 -5.14
CA ILE A 92 9.19 10.61 -6.42
C ILE A 92 8.77 9.15 -6.30
N SER A 93 8.09 8.65 -7.32
CA SER A 93 7.89 7.22 -7.51
C SER A 93 8.48 6.79 -8.84
N LYS A 94 9.06 5.60 -8.86
CA LYS A 94 9.63 5.00 -10.06
C LYS A 94 9.16 3.55 -10.15
N CYS A 95 8.44 3.23 -11.22
CA CYS A 95 8.00 1.88 -11.49
C CYS A 95 9.17 1.03 -11.97
N SER A 96 9.22 -0.24 -11.54
CA SER A 96 10.19 -1.19 -12.07
C SER A 96 10.01 -1.35 -13.59
N PRO A 97 11.10 -1.49 -14.36
CA PRO A 97 11.00 -1.69 -15.81
C PRO A 97 10.19 -2.92 -16.21
N THR A 98 10.09 -3.91 -15.32
CA THR A 98 9.37 -5.16 -15.58
C THR A 98 7.88 -5.08 -15.21
N ASP A 99 7.47 -4.04 -14.46
CA ASP A 99 6.10 -3.89 -14.02
C ASP A 99 5.30 -3.02 -15.00
N ILE A 100 3.98 -3.22 -14.99
CA ILE A 100 3.06 -2.37 -15.74
C ILE A 100 2.93 -1.05 -14.97
N PHE A 101 3.14 0.06 -15.68
CA PHE A 101 3.02 1.38 -15.10
C PHE A 101 1.55 1.72 -14.83
N ASP A 102 1.23 2.00 -13.57
CA ASP A 102 -0.07 2.46 -13.12
C ASP A 102 0.09 3.85 -12.50
N GLU A 103 -0.54 4.82 -13.11
CA GLU A 103 -0.41 6.24 -12.74
C GLU A 103 -0.93 6.49 -11.32
N ASP A 104 -2.06 5.90 -10.95
CA ASP A 104 -2.63 6.05 -9.60
C ASP A 104 -1.72 5.46 -8.52
N THR A 105 -1.18 4.28 -8.75
CA THR A 105 -0.21 3.67 -7.84
C THR A 105 1.05 4.53 -7.72
N GLY A 106 1.55 5.03 -8.84
CA GLY A 106 2.71 5.92 -8.85
C GLY A 106 2.47 7.20 -8.08
N MET A 107 1.30 7.82 -8.24
CA MET A 107 0.92 9.02 -7.48
C MET A 107 0.83 8.74 -5.99
N ALA A 108 0.22 7.62 -5.60
CA ALA A 108 0.11 7.22 -4.21
C ALA A 108 1.49 7.01 -3.56
N VAL A 109 2.39 6.33 -4.27
CA VAL A 109 3.76 6.10 -3.80
C VAL A 109 4.54 7.41 -3.68
N ALA A 110 4.45 8.28 -4.68
CA ALA A 110 5.12 9.58 -4.65
C ALA A 110 4.62 10.44 -3.48
N PHE A 111 3.32 10.48 -3.25
CA PHE A 111 2.74 11.18 -2.11
C PHE A 111 3.19 10.59 -0.77
N ALA A 112 3.20 9.26 -0.65
CA ALA A 112 3.66 8.58 0.56
C ALA A 112 5.13 8.91 0.85
N HIS A 113 5.99 8.91 -0.17
CA HIS A 113 7.39 9.32 -0.02
C HIS A 113 7.52 10.77 0.45
N PHE A 114 6.73 11.66 -0.13
CA PHE A 114 6.71 13.06 0.29
C PHE A 114 6.32 13.22 1.76
N ARG A 115 5.32 12.46 2.21
CA ARG A 115 4.84 12.52 3.60
C ARG A 115 5.69 11.71 4.58
N GLY A 116 6.63 10.91 4.08
CA GLY A 116 7.41 10.01 4.92
C GLY A 116 6.62 8.80 5.40
N TYR A 117 5.55 8.43 4.72
CA TYR A 117 4.77 7.25 5.06
C TYR A 117 5.49 5.99 4.56
N PRO A 118 5.41 4.88 5.31
CA PRO A 118 6.00 3.63 4.84
C PRO A 118 5.24 3.08 3.63
N ILE A 119 5.98 2.49 2.71
CA ILE A 119 5.38 1.81 1.55
C ILE A 119 5.20 0.36 1.92
N PRO A 120 3.97 -0.18 1.88
CA PRO A 120 3.73 -1.59 2.15
C PRO A 120 4.44 -2.50 1.15
N ASP A 121 4.78 -3.71 1.58
CA ASP A 121 5.47 -4.70 0.75
C ASP A 121 4.62 -5.24 -0.41
N PHE A 122 3.31 -5.06 -0.35
CA PHE A 122 2.38 -5.49 -1.39
C PHE A 122 2.18 -4.46 -2.52
N VAL A 123 2.83 -3.33 -2.43
CA VAL A 123 2.70 -2.24 -3.45
C VAL A 123 3.71 -2.37 -4.59
#